data_93cb38b30c686f9c109946dfc700ce8a
#
_entry.id   93cb38b30c686f9c109946dfc700ce8a
#
_cell.length_a   1.000
_cell.length_b   1.000
_cell.length_c   1.000
_cell.angle_alpha   90.00
_cell.angle_beta   90.00
_cell.angle_gamma   90.00
#
_symmetry.space_group_name_H-M   'P 1'
#
loop_
_entity.id
_entity.type
_entity.pdbx_description
1 polymer ?
#
loop_
_entity_poly.entity_id
_entity_poly.type
_entity_poly.pdbx_seq_one_letter_code
_entity_poly.pdbx_strand_id
1 'polypeptide(L)'
;MKQQRTRNIIVLFILFSVNGFLAQDLVLKLASKDQNELLVLKKIDYVKKHTKSSTLYSEVDKISDYLKNIGYFTNTVIEIEKAGTIYTAHFSLNAKIEMALIELDSNSKIYVDEFQIKNNTVTIPLKKLQNTLYKISKNLDKEGKSFSKVQLKKIKIKNDTLYAVLKINQSKKRVIDKVIIKGYENFPRSYVKNYFNLSDSTTFNQLRIEEIAEASEGIRFISVIKPPETLFTRDSTFLYLYFKKKQSHRFDGIASFTTKEDGKILFNGNLDLKLKNLLNKGEEFELFWNRIENERQELKLTSKTPYIFNSKL
;
A
#
# COMPACT_ATOMS: atom_id res chain seq x y z
N MET A 1 49.63 21.05 -50.89
CA MET A 1 48.94 22.25 -50.28
C MET A 1 47.42 22.23 -50.39
N LYS A 2 46.76 21.61 -51.36
CA LYS A 2 45.29 21.52 -51.44
C LYS A 2 44.61 20.65 -50.37
N GLN A 3 45.21 19.53 -49.99
CA GLN A 3 44.67 18.58 -49.01
C GLN A 3 44.69 19.09 -47.56
N GLN A 4 45.61 19.97 -47.20
CA GLN A 4 45.70 20.56 -45.88
C GLN A 4 44.65 21.67 -45.65
N ARG A 5 44.28 22.41 -46.74
CA ARG A 5 43.24 23.42 -46.69
C ARG A 5 41.84 22.84 -46.49
N THR A 6 41.52 21.74 -47.18
CA THR A 6 40.23 21.03 -47.05
C THR A 6 40.07 20.43 -45.62
N ARG A 7 41.12 19.88 -45.00
CA ARG A 7 41.10 19.34 -43.67
C ARG A 7 40.84 20.40 -42.59
N ASN A 8 41.42 21.59 -42.76
CA ASN A 8 41.20 22.71 -41.83
C ASN A 8 39.80 23.32 -41.97
N ILE A 9 39.20 23.30 -43.18
CA ILE A 9 37.83 23.76 -43.40
C ILE A 9 36.82 22.79 -42.80
N ILE A 10 37.05 21.47 -42.87
CA ILE A 10 36.19 20.43 -42.23
C ILE A 10 36.28 20.52 -40.72
N VAL A 11 37.47 20.73 -40.15
CA VAL A 11 37.65 20.93 -38.68
C VAL A 11 36.98 22.21 -38.21
N LEU A 12 37.00 23.30 -39.00
CA LEU A 12 36.32 24.55 -38.68
C LEU A 12 34.79 24.40 -38.76
N PHE A 13 34.27 23.59 -39.70
CA PHE A 13 32.84 23.32 -39.83
C PHE A 13 32.32 22.40 -38.69
N ILE A 14 33.11 21.44 -38.19
CA ILE A 14 32.79 20.60 -37.07
C ILE A 14 32.82 21.41 -35.75
N LEU A 15 33.73 22.36 -35.59
CA LEU A 15 33.77 23.27 -34.46
C LEU A 15 32.59 24.26 -34.40
N PHE A 16 31.97 24.57 -35.54
CA PHE A 16 30.79 25.44 -35.57
C PHE A 16 29.46 24.70 -35.38
N SER A 17 29.45 23.36 -35.53
CA SER A 17 28.26 22.52 -35.30
C SER A 17 28.07 22.08 -33.86
N VAL A 18 29.01 22.37 -32.96
CA VAL A 18 28.94 22.10 -31.52
C VAL A 18 28.41 23.31 -30.70
N ASN A 19 27.79 24.29 -31.36
CA ASN A 19 26.87 25.16 -30.62
C ASN A 19 25.64 24.34 -30.28
N GLY A 20 25.77 23.53 -29.23
CA GLY A 20 24.67 22.78 -28.63
C GLY A 20 23.50 23.75 -28.48
N PHE A 21 22.37 23.39 -29.01
CA PHE A 21 21.10 23.96 -28.66
C PHE A 21 20.99 23.80 -27.13
N LEU A 22 21.52 24.76 -26.38
CA LEU A 22 21.15 24.93 -24.98
C LEU A 22 19.65 25.19 -25.02
N ALA A 23 18.89 24.13 -24.78
CA ALA A 23 17.44 24.26 -24.61
C ALA A 23 17.25 25.28 -23.49
N GLN A 24 16.82 26.50 -23.87
CA GLN A 24 16.60 27.55 -22.90
C GLN A 24 15.49 27.10 -21.97
N ASP A 25 15.79 27.03 -20.66
CA ASP A 25 14.79 26.69 -19.65
C ASP A 25 13.62 27.69 -19.74
N LEU A 26 12.44 27.16 -19.89
CA LEU A 26 11.21 27.92 -19.76
C LEU A 26 10.93 28.14 -18.28
N VAL A 27 10.66 29.37 -17.88
CA VAL A 27 10.43 29.72 -16.47
C VAL A 27 8.94 30.02 -16.26
N LEU A 28 8.30 29.24 -15.39
CA LEU A 28 6.93 29.48 -14.95
C LEU A 28 6.90 30.46 -13.79
N LYS A 29 6.03 31.47 -13.88
CA LYS A 29 5.68 32.38 -12.79
C LYS A 29 4.17 32.35 -12.57
N LEU A 30 3.74 32.56 -11.32
CA LEU A 30 2.33 32.66 -10.95
C LEU A 30 2.02 34.12 -10.62
N ALA A 31 0.86 34.57 -11.07
CA ALA A 31 0.36 35.92 -10.82
C ALA A 31 -1.14 35.90 -10.53
N SER A 32 -1.62 36.92 -9.83
CA SER A 32 -3.03 37.28 -9.67
C SER A 32 -3.18 38.78 -9.60
N LYS A 33 -4.34 39.29 -10.01
CA LYS A 33 -4.71 40.72 -9.87
C LYS A 33 -5.03 41.06 -8.41
N ASP A 34 -5.45 40.09 -7.60
CA ASP A 34 -5.74 40.28 -6.17
C ASP A 34 -4.49 39.99 -5.33
N GLN A 35 -4.19 40.90 -4.40
CA GLN A 35 -3.02 40.80 -3.51
C GLN A 35 -3.12 39.62 -2.54
N ASN A 36 -4.32 39.30 -2.05
CA ASN A 36 -4.51 38.18 -1.11
C ASN A 36 -4.34 36.84 -1.84
N GLU A 37 -4.85 36.72 -3.07
CA GLU A 37 -4.64 35.55 -3.92
C GLU A 37 -3.14 35.37 -4.24
N LEU A 38 -2.42 36.48 -4.53
CA LEU A 38 -0.98 36.42 -4.78
C LEU A 38 -0.21 35.90 -3.57
N LEU A 39 -0.61 36.24 -2.34
CA LEU A 39 -0.03 35.70 -1.11
C LEU A 39 -0.23 34.19 -0.97
N VAL A 40 -1.38 33.67 -1.42
CA VAL A 40 -1.64 32.24 -1.46
C VAL A 40 -0.74 31.56 -2.50
N LEU A 41 -0.69 32.10 -3.72
CA LEU A 41 0.13 31.56 -4.81
C LEU A 41 1.62 31.51 -4.47
N LYS A 42 2.14 32.51 -3.75
CA LYS A 42 3.55 32.56 -3.29
C LYS A 42 3.92 31.42 -2.32
N LYS A 43 2.94 30.81 -1.64
CA LYS A 43 3.16 29.70 -0.70
C LYS A 43 3.14 28.34 -1.35
N ILE A 44 2.78 28.27 -2.65
CA ILE A 44 2.72 27.01 -3.38
C ILE A 44 4.14 26.64 -3.81
N ASP A 45 4.53 25.42 -3.50
CA ASP A 45 5.74 24.81 -4.03
C ASP A 45 5.43 24.19 -5.41
N TYR A 46 6.17 24.60 -6.45
CA TYR A 46 5.96 24.15 -7.83
C TYR A 46 7.27 24.18 -8.61
N VAL A 47 7.31 23.39 -9.69
CA VAL A 47 8.47 23.36 -10.58
C VAL A 47 8.49 24.63 -11.42
N LYS A 48 9.53 25.47 -11.19
CA LYS A 48 9.67 26.78 -11.87
C LYS A 48 10.33 26.71 -13.24
N LYS A 49 11.20 25.70 -13.49
CA LYS A 49 11.96 25.55 -14.73
C LYS A 49 11.51 24.32 -15.51
N HIS A 50 11.28 24.48 -16.78
CA HIS A 50 10.80 23.44 -17.69
C HIS A 50 11.60 23.43 -18.98
N THR A 51 11.87 22.25 -19.51
CA THR A 51 12.54 22.09 -20.80
C THR A 51 11.57 22.11 -21.99
N LYS A 52 10.26 21.90 -21.72
CA LYS A 52 9.20 21.87 -22.74
C LYS A 52 7.97 22.62 -22.24
N SER A 53 7.26 23.27 -23.18
CA SER A 53 6.00 23.95 -22.86
C SER A 53 4.91 22.97 -22.34
N SER A 54 4.86 21.74 -22.85
CA SER A 54 3.90 20.74 -22.38
C SER A 54 4.04 20.43 -20.87
N THR A 55 5.27 20.32 -20.36
CA THR A 55 5.50 20.10 -18.92
C THR A 55 5.15 21.32 -18.10
N LEU A 56 5.32 22.53 -18.65
CA LEU A 56 4.91 23.77 -18.01
C LEU A 56 3.39 23.87 -17.87
N TYR A 57 2.64 23.59 -18.94
CA TYR A 57 1.16 23.57 -18.87
C TYR A 57 0.66 22.49 -17.91
N SER A 58 1.25 21.30 -17.92
CA SER A 58 0.93 20.25 -16.94
C SER A 58 1.18 20.68 -15.50
N GLU A 59 2.19 21.51 -15.25
CA GLU A 59 2.45 22.05 -13.91
C GLU A 59 1.39 23.08 -13.50
N VAL A 60 0.92 23.91 -14.43
CA VAL A 60 -0.20 24.84 -14.18
C VAL A 60 -1.48 24.08 -13.80
N ASP A 61 -1.77 22.95 -14.49
CA ASP A 61 -2.92 22.09 -14.17
C ASP A 61 -2.78 21.48 -12.76
N LYS A 62 -1.60 21.01 -12.39
CA LYS A 62 -1.33 20.49 -11.03
C LYS A 62 -1.53 21.57 -9.97
N ILE A 63 -1.09 22.80 -10.24
CA ILE A 63 -1.30 23.93 -9.32
C ILE A 63 -2.79 24.21 -9.18
N SER A 64 -3.55 24.22 -10.27
CA SER A 64 -5.01 24.38 -10.23
C SER A 64 -5.68 23.28 -9.39
N ASP A 65 -5.26 22.03 -9.55
CA ASP A 65 -5.79 20.91 -8.78
C ASP A 65 -5.38 20.98 -7.29
N TYR A 66 -4.15 21.40 -7.01
CA TYR A 66 -3.73 21.68 -5.63
C TYR A 66 -4.59 22.77 -4.98
N LEU A 67 -4.88 23.86 -5.71
CA LEU A 67 -5.75 24.95 -5.24
C LEU A 67 -7.16 24.45 -4.91
N LYS A 68 -7.73 23.56 -5.75
CA LYS A 68 -9.01 22.90 -5.46
C LYS A 68 -8.95 22.10 -4.16
N ASN A 69 -7.88 21.34 -3.95
CA ASN A 69 -7.69 20.52 -2.74
C ASN A 69 -7.62 21.36 -1.44
N ILE A 70 -7.14 22.60 -1.52
CA ILE A 70 -7.10 23.53 -0.36
C ILE A 70 -8.31 24.45 -0.24
N GLY A 71 -9.32 24.24 -1.08
CA GLY A 71 -10.63 24.90 -0.97
C GLY A 71 -10.97 25.92 -2.05
N TYR A 72 -10.08 26.19 -3.00
CA TYR A 72 -10.35 27.10 -4.12
C TYR A 72 -10.91 26.34 -5.33
N PHE A 73 -12.10 25.75 -5.20
CA PHE A 73 -12.70 24.88 -6.22
C PHE A 73 -13.02 25.58 -7.53
N THR A 74 -13.29 26.89 -7.48
CA THR A 74 -13.65 27.71 -8.61
C THR A 74 -12.46 28.49 -9.16
N ASN A 75 -11.22 28.12 -8.77
CA ASN A 75 -10.04 28.76 -9.35
C ASN A 75 -10.00 28.56 -10.86
N THR A 76 -9.53 29.58 -11.55
CA THR A 76 -9.39 29.58 -13.01
C THR A 76 -8.04 30.19 -13.38
N VAL A 77 -7.44 29.66 -14.44
CA VAL A 77 -6.33 30.31 -15.11
C VAL A 77 -6.93 31.23 -16.18
N ILE A 78 -6.79 32.54 -15.98
CA ILE A 78 -7.34 33.55 -16.88
C ILE A 78 -6.59 33.53 -18.21
N GLU A 79 -5.26 33.55 -18.12
CA GLU A 79 -4.36 33.56 -19.27
C GLU A 79 -2.95 33.08 -18.87
N ILE A 80 -2.17 32.66 -19.84
CA ILE A 80 -0.74 32.39 -19.68
C ILE A 80 0.01 33.31 -20.63
N GLU A 81 0.56 34.39 -20.08
CA GLU A 81 1.34 35.36 -20.83
C GLU A 81 2.76 34.82 -21.10
N LYS A 82 3.24 34.98 -22.34
CA LYS A 82 4.57 34.57 -22.75
C LYS A 82 5.44 35.78 -23.10
N ALA A 83 6.53 35.96 -22.33
CA ALA A 83 7.54 36.99 -22.61
C ALA A 83 8.91 36.30 -22.74
N GLY A 84 9.33 35.99 -23.96
CA GLY A 84 10.54 35.23 -24.25
C GLY A 84 10.47 33.81 -23.69
N THR A 85 11.32 33.49 -22.71
CA THR A 85 11.34 32.20 -21.99
C THR A 85 10.50 32.19 -20.73
N ILE A 86 9.94 33.33 -20.33
CA ILE A 86 9.13 33.48 -19.11
C ILE A 86 7.66 33.31 -19.49
N TYR A 87 6.98 32.41 -18.79
CA TYR A 87 5.55 32.19 -18.86
C TYR A 87 4.91 32.59 -17.53
N THR A 88 3.99 33.54 -17.56
CA THR A 88 3.28 34.01 -16.36
C THR A 88 1.83 33.52 -16.41
N ALA A 89 1.48 32.57 -15.55
CA ALA A 89 0.11 32.09 -15.40
C ALA A 89 -0.67 32.99 -14.45
N HIS A 90 -1.70 33.67 -14.96
CA HIS A 90 -2.57 34.55 -14.22
C HIS A 90 -3.76 33.76 -13.68
N PHE A 91 -3.81 33.60 -12.36
CA PHE A 91 -4.88 32.91 -11.65
C PHE A 91 -5.92 33.89 -11.11
N SER A 92 -7.19 33.45 -11.08
CA SER A 92 -8.22 33.96 -10.19
C SER A 92 -8.63 32.82 -9.27
N LEU A 93 -8.43 32.96 -7.97
CA LEU A 93 -8.72 31.89 -7.00
C LEU A 93 -10.20 31.89 -6.60
N ASN A 94 -10.87 33.04 -6.68
CA ASN A 94 -12.25 33.24 -6.23
C ASN A 94 -12.42 32.89 -4.73
N ALA A 95 -13.66 32.61 -4.32
CA ALA A 95 -13.98 32.33 -2.89
C ALA A 95 -13.37 31.00 -2.44
N LYS A 96 -12.72 31.04 -1.30
CA LYS A 96 -12.23 29.84 -0.62
C LYS A 96 -13.39 29.16 0.11
N ILE A 97 -13.59 27.88 -0.16
CA ILE A 97 -14.58 27.06 0.54
C ILE A 97 -13.93 26.48 1.80
N GLU A 98 -14.48 26.81 2.97
CA GLU A 98 -13.94 26.33 4.24
C GLU A 98 -14.81 25.27 4.91
N MET A 99 -16.10 25.30 4.67
CA MET A 99 -17.09 24.43 5.30
C MET A 99 -17.92 23.69 4.27
N ALA A 100 -18.34 22.48 4.62
CA ALA A 100 -19.31 21.69 3.89
C ALA A 100 -20.54 21.46 4.77
N LEU A 101 -21.71 21.82 4.27
CA LEU A 101 -23.01 21.52 4.87
C LEU A 101 -23.60 20.32 4.13
N ILE A 102 -23.64 19.19 4.81
CA ILE A 102 -24.02 17.90 4.22
C ILE A 102 -25.37 17.48 4.75
N GLU A 103 -26.35 17.33 3.87
CA GLU A 103 -27.64 16.73 4.18
C GLU A 103 -27.53 15.22 4.30
N LEU A 104 -28.13 14.63 5.33
CA LEU A 104 -28.08 13.22 5.68
C LEU A 104 -29.46 12.59 5.52
N ASP A 105 -29.50 11.40 4.92
CA ASP A 105 -30.65 10.52 5.02
C ASP A 105 -30.59 9.67 6.32
N SER A 106 -31.68 8.94 6.61
CA SER A 106 -31.77 8.12 7.83
C SER A 106 -30.64 7.07 7.94
N ASN A 107 -30.16 6.56 6.81
CA ASN A 107 -29.15 5.52 6.77
C ASN A 107 -27.72 6.05 6.92
N SER A 108 -27.49 7.33 6.64
CA SER A 108 -26.17 7.95 6.70
C SER A 108 -25.84 8.56 8.06
N LYS A 109 -26.84 8.84 8.91
CA LYS A 109 -26.65 9.44 10.23
C LYS A 109 -25.69 8.66 11.14
N ILE A 110 -25.80 7.35 11.15
CA ILE A 110 -24.99 6.47 12.01
C ILE A 110 -23.50 6.44 11.66
N TYR A 111 -23.11 6.95 10.50
CA TYR A 111 -21.73 6.97 10.04
C TYR A 111 -21.01 8.31 10.24
N VAL A 112 -21.74 9.32 10.74
CA VAL A 112 -21.21 10.68 10.96
C VAL A 112 -21.43 11.16 12.42
N ASP A 113 -21.48 10.21 13.34
CA ASP A 113 -21.72 10.40 14.78
C ASP A 113 -20.65 11.25 15.47
N GLU A 114 -19.45 11.35 14.90
CA GLU A 114 -18.39 12.23 15.41
C GLU A 114 -18.69 13.74 15.23
N PHE A 115 -19.78 14.08 14.52
CA PHE A 115 -20.20 15.47 14.26
C PHE A 115 -21.59 15.75 14.84
N GLN A 116 -21.82 17.00 15.25
CA GLN A 116 -23.15 17.41 15.68
C GLN A 116 -24.13 17.47 14.49
N ILE A 117 -25.19 16.68 14.57
CA ILE A 117 -26.25 16.64 13.57
C ILE A 117 -27.37 17.59 14.01
N LYS A 118 -27.69 18.57 13.17
CA LYS A 118 -28.84 19.47 13.36
C LYS A 118 -29.76 19.40 12.15
N ASN A 119 -31.05 19.18 12.36
CA ASN A 119 -32.06 19.14 11.28
C ASN A 119 -31.66 18.28 10.07
N ASN A 120 -31.16 17.05 10.32
CA ASN A 120 -30.61 16.13 9.29
C ASN A 120 -29.45 16.69 8.49
N THR A 121 -28.76 17.69 8.97
CA THR A 121 -27.56 18.24 8.35
C THR A 121 -26.37 18.16 9.29
N VAL A 122 -25.20 18.02 8.73
CA VAL A 122 -23.91 18.08 9.44
C VAL A 122 -23.01 19.10 8.77
N THR A 123 -22.32 19.89 9.60
CA THR A 123 -21.33 20.84 9.12
C THR A 123 -19.93 20.28 9.35
N ILE A 124 -19.18 20.11 8.28
CA ILE A 124 -17.86 19.49 8.30
C ILE A 124 -16.85 20.47 7.72
N PRO A 125 -15.70 20.76 8.39
CA PRO A 125 -14.62 21.50 7.77
C PRO A 125 -14.18 20.80 6.47
N LEU A 126 -14.06 21.55 5.39
CA LEU A 126 -13.78 20.99 4.07
C LEU A 126 -12.55 20.06 4.05
N LYS A 127 -11.47 20.48 4.74
CA LYS A 127 -10.25 19.67 4.88
C LYS A 127 -10.45 18.31 5.54
N LYS A 128 -11.54 18.11 6.29
CA LYS A 128 -11.91 16.83 6.92
C LYS A 128 -12.88 16.01 6.08
N LEU A 129 -13.54 16.62 5.10
CA LEU A 129 -14.62 15.99 4.35
C LEU A 129 -14.18 14.69 3.65
N GLN A 130 -13.07 14.72 2.92
CA GLN A 130 -12.54 13.53 2.23
C GLN A 130 -12.22 12.41 3.22
N ASN A 131 -11.57 12.74 4.34
CA ASN A 131 -11.24 11.74 5.37
C ASN A 131 -12.51 11.17 6.03
N THR A 132 -13.56 11.99 6.23
CA THR A 132 -14.84 11.52 6.74
C THR A 132 -15.50 10.53 5.77
N LEU A 133 -15.56 10.84 4.48
CA LEU A 133 -16.09 9.92 3.46
C LEU A 133 -15.29 8.61 3.40
N TYR A 134 -13.97 8.70 3.51
CA TYR A 134 -13.10 7.53 3.56
C TYR A 134 -13.34 6.66 4.80
N LYS A 135 -13.51 7.26 5.99
CA LYS A 135 -13.86 6.55 7.23
C LYS A 135 -15.19 5.82 7.08
N ILE A 136 -16.20 6.47 6.50
CA ILE A 136 -17.50 5.83 6.23
C ILE A 136 -17.32 4.59 5.34
N SER A 137 -16.58 4.74 4.25
CA SER A 137 -16.29 3.62 3.35
C SER A 137 -15.55 2.47 4.05
N LYS A 138 -14.55 2.78 4.90
CA LYS A 138 -13.84 1.78 5.70
C LYS A 138 -14.73 1.10 6.75
N ASN A 139 -15.64 1.81 7.37
CA ASN A 139 -16.57 1.21 8.33
C ASN A 139 -17.52 0.23 7.62
N LEU A 140 -18.03 0.61 6.47
CA LEU A 140 -18.85 -0.29 5.63
C LEU A 140 -18.07 -1.54 5.20
N ASP A 141 -16.79 -1.39 4.84
CA ASP A 141 -15.91 -2.51 4.51
C ASP A 141 -15.74 -3.45 5.71
N LYS A 142 -15.45 -2.92 6.91
CA LYS A 142 -15.35 -3.72 8.15
C LYS A 142 -16.63 -4.50 8.47
N GLU A 143 -17.80 -3.94 8.13
CA GLU A 143 -19.09 -4.63 8.25
C GLU A 143 -19.31 -5.73 7.20
N GLY A 144 -18.39 -5.89 6.25
CA GLY A 144 -18.50 -6.81 5.12
C GLY A 144 -19.29 -6.25 3.93
N LYS A 145 -19.55 -4.95 3.93
CA LYS A 145 -20.28 -4.25 2.86
C LYS A 145 -19.31 -3.53 1.91
N SER A 146 -18.24 -4.20 1.49
CA SER A 146 -17.12 -3.64 0.73
C SER A 146 -17.49 -3.06 -0.63
N PHE A 147 -18.64 -3.45 -1.19
CA PHE A 147 -19.15 -2.93 -2.47
C PHE A 147 -20.11 -1.75 -2.31
N SER A 148 -20.22 -1.19 -1.11
CA SER A 148 -21.04 0.00 -0.85
C SER A 148 -20.46 1.22 -1.55
N LYS A 149 -21.34 2.12 -1.98
CA LYS A 149 -20.94 3.38 -2.63
C LYS A 149 -21.30 4.56 -1.72
N VAL A 150 -20.27 5.31 -1.34
CA VAL A 150 -20.41 6.55 -0.56
C VAL A 150 -20.16 7.72 -1.50
N GLN A 151 -21.13 8.59 -1.70
CA GLN A 151 -21.09 9.67 -2.68
C GLN A 151 -21.74 10.94 -2.16
N LEU A 152 -21.17 12.09 -2.51
CA LEU A 152 -21.85 13.37 -2.41
C LEU A 152 -22.63 13.63 -3.69
N LYS A 153 -23.89 13.98 -3.55
CA LYS A 153 -24.77 14.35 -4.67
C LYS A 153 -25.31 15.76 -4.50
N LYS A 154 -25.83 16.33 -5.58
CA LYS A 154 -26.42 17.69 -5.61
C LYS A 154 -25.45 18.75 -5.08
N ILE A 155 -24.18 18.65 -5.44
CA ILE A 155 -23.14 19.57 -4.97
C ILE A 155 -23.45 20.97 -5.50
N LYS A 156 -23.51 21.95 -4.60
CA LYS A 156 -23.67 23.37 -4.89
C LYS A 156 -22.70 24.16 -4.04
N ILE A 157 -22.11 25.19 -4.60
CA ILE A 157 -21.28 26.14 -3.88
C ILE A 157 -22.06 27.45 -3.79
N LYS A 158 -22.20 27.96 -2.57
CA LYS A 158 -22.81 29.27 -2.30
C LYS A 158 -21.97 29.98 -1.27
N ASN A 159 -21.45 31.15 -1.65
CA ASN A 159 -20.48 31.91 -0.86
C ASN A 159 -19.21 31.04 -0.57
N ASP A 160 -18.89 30.82 0.69
CA ASP A 160 -17.76 30.05 1.21
C ASP A 160 -18.13 28.64 1.66
N THR A 161 -19.32 28.16 1.32
CA THR A 161 -19.88 26.90 1.82
C THR A 161 -20.25 25.98 0.67
N LEU A 162 -19.81 24.70 0.78
CA LEU A 162 -20.22 23.61 -0.08
C LEU A 162 -21.47 22.95 0.49
N TYR A 163 -22.54 22.88 -0.29
CA TYR A 163 -23.77 22.15 0.03
C TYR A 163 -23.82 20.86 -0.76
N ALA A 164 -24.11 19.75 -0.08
CA ALA A 164 -24.26 18.45 -0.76
C ALA A 164 -25.19 17.53 0.03
N VAL A 165 -25.63 16.45 -0.62
CA VAL A 165 -26.39 15.36 0.00
C VAL A 165 -25.48 14.13 0.06
N LEU A 166 -25.27 13.57 1.25
CA LEU A 166 -24.55 12.30 1.42
C LEU A 166 -25.49 11.16 1.04
N LYS A 167 -25.08 10.39 0.01
CA LYS A 167 -25.81 9.20 -0.43
C LYS A 167 -24.93 7.96 -0.19
N ILE A 168 -25.44 7.05 0.64
CA ILE A 168 -24.82 5.76 0.93
C ILE A 168 -25.68 4.65 0.34
N ASN A 169 -25.20 4.02 -0.72
CA ASN A 169 -25.80 2.83 -1.29
C ASN A 169 -25.09 1.61 -0.70
N GLN A 170 -25.67 1.03 0.36
CA GLN A 170 -25.09 -0.14 1.03
C GLN A 170 -25.21 -1.38 0.16
N SER A 171 -24.12 -2.14 0.03
CA SER A 171 -24.14 -3.48 -0.55
C SER A 171 -24.63 -4.52 0.45
N LYS A 172 -24.96 -5.72 -0.04
CA LYS A 172 -25.16 -6.87 0.83
C LYS A 172 -23.86 -7.19 1.57
N LYS A 173 -23.99 -7.68 2.81
CA LYS A 173 -22.87 -8.21 3.58
C LYS A 173 -22.30 -9.43 2.87
N ARG A 174 -20.96 -9.46 2.75
CA ARG A 174 -20.21 -10.59 2.21
C ARG A 174 -19.45 -11.31 3.32
N VAL A 175 -19.36 -12.62 3.19
CA VAL A 175 -18.54 -13.50 4.04
C VAL A 175 -17.59 -14.29 3.13
N ILE A 176 -16.51 -14.79 3.69
CA ILE A 176 -15.62 -15.73 3.01
C ILE A 176 -16.24 -17.12 3.14
N ASP A 177 -16.78 -17.64 2.05
CA ASP A 177 -17.46 -18.94 2.04
C ASP A 177 -16.48 -20.12 1.96
N LYS A 178 -15.33 -19.90 1.31
CA LYS A 178 -14.32 -20.95 1.15
C LYS A 178 -12.91 -20.35 1.01
N VAL A 179 -11.96 -20.99 1.70
CA VAL A 179 -10.52 -20.75 1.53
C VAL A 179 -9.92 -21.87 0.69
N ILE A 180 -9.25 -21.52 -0.40
CA ILE A 180 -8.63 -22.44 -1.35
C ILE A 180 -7.12 -22.16 -1.36
N ILE A 181 -6.33 -23.18 -1.02
CA ILE A 181 -4.89 -23.09 -1.04
C ILE A 181 -4.36 -23.72 -2.32
N LYS A 182 -3.56 -22.97 -3.07
CA LYS A 182 -2.93 -23.39 -4.32
C LYS A 182 -1.43 -23.60 -4.10
N GLY A 183 -0.89 -24.66 -4.69
CA GLY A 183 0.53 -24.99 -4.69
C GLY A 183 1.03 -25.77 -3.47
N TYR A 184 0.25 -25.81 -2.37
CA TYR A 184 0.51 -26.64 -1.20
C TYR A 184 -0.78 -27.29 -0.70
N GLU A 185 -1.20 -28.39 -1.32
CA GLU A 185 -2.49 -29.05 -1.05
C GLU A 185 -2.65 -29.53 0.39
N ASN A 186 -1.57 -30.02 1.00
CA ASN A 186 -1.54 -30.52 2.38
C ASN A 186 -1.25 -29.43 3.42
N PHE A 187 -1.54 -28.15 3.11
CA PHE A 187 -1.37 -27.06 4.08
C PHE A 187 -2.25 -27.30 5.33
N PRO A 188 -1.71 -27.12 6.55
CA PRO A 188 -2.44 -27.41 7.78
C PRO A 188 -3.72 -26.60 7.91
N ARG A 189 -4.87 -27.27 7.98
CA ARG A 189 -6.18 -26.62 8.20
C ARG A 189 -6.25 -25.85 9.51
N SER A 190 -5.51 -26.30 10.54
CA SER A 190 -5.39 -25.61 11.81
C SER A 190 -4.81 -24.20 11.68
N TYR A 191 -3.89 -23.97 10.72
CA TYR A 191 -3.37 -22.64 10.44
C TYR A 191 -4.41 -21.75 9.78
N VAL A 192 -5.22 -22.27 8.87
CA VAL A 192 -6.32 -21.50 8.27
C VAL A 192 -7.27 -21.01 9.37
N LYS A 193 -7.66 -21.92 10.27
CA LYS A 193 -8.61 -21.61 11.34
C LYS A 193 -8.00 -20.72 12.43
N ASN A 194 -6.83 -21.08 12.95
CA ASN A 194 -6.30 -20.48 14.19
C ASN A 194 -5.27 -19.37 13.94
N TYR A 195 -4.42 -19.52 12.93
CA TYR A 195 -3.40 -18.53 12.63
C TYR A 195 -3.98 -17.36 11.80
N PHE A 196 -4.67 -17.68 10.72
CA PHE A 196 -5.37 -16.67 9.94
C PHE A 196 -6.71 -16.26 10.54
N ASN A 197 -7.17 -16.93 11.59
CA ASN A 197 -8.47 -16.70 12.23
C ASN A 197 -9.62 -16.69 11.18
N LEU A 198 -9.58 -17.66 10.26
CA LEU A 198 -10.59 -17.87 9.23
C LEU A 198 -11.45 -19.07 9.59
N SER A 199 -12.72 -18.82 9.85
CA SER A 199 -13.76 -19.84 10.01
C SER A 199 -14.79 -19.71 8.88
N ASP A 200 -15.64 -20.69 8.74
CA ASP A 200 -16.78 -20.60 7.83
C ASP A 200 -17.61 -19.37 8.16
N SER A 201 -17.97 -18.63 7.13
CA SER A 201 -18.71 -17.35 7.25
C SER A 201 -17.95 -16.19 7.91
N THR A 202 -16.61 -16.21 7.93
CA THR A 202 -15.84 -15.04 8.33
C THR A 202 -16.20 -13.84 7.47
N THR A 203 -16.55 -12.71 8.10
CA THR A 203 -16.90 -11.48 7.38
C THR A 203 -15.76 -11.07 6.46
N PHE A 204 -16.08 -10.90 5.17
CA PHE A 204 -15.11 -10.38 4.20
C PHE A 204 -14.93 -8.87 4.40
N ASN A 205 -13.68 -8.42 4.45
CA ASN A 205 -13.29 -7.02 4.25
C ASN A 205 -11.87 -6.96 3.69
N GLN A 206 -11.54 -5.88 3.02
CA GLN A 206 -10.25 -5.73 2.35
C GLN A 206 -9.08 -5.71 3.33
N LEU A 207 -9.22 -5.05 4.47
CA LEU A 207 -8.19 -5.01 5.50
C LEU A 207 -7.83 -6.42 5.98
N ARG A 208 -8.84 -7.30 6.12
CA ARG A 208 -8.64 -8.68 6.53
C ARG A 208 -7.78 -9.47 5.53
N ILE A 209 -7.96 -9.21 4.25
CA ILE A 209 -7.15 -9.86 3.21
C ILE A 209 -5.70 -9.37 3.26
N GLU A 210 -5.48 -8.09 3.53
CA GLU A 210 -4.15 -7.51 3.72
C GLU A 210 -3.45 -8.09 4.96
N GLU A 211 -4.16 -8.21 6.09
CA GLU A 211 -3.67 -8.86 7.31
C GLU A 211 -3.26 -10.33 7.07
N ILE A 212 -4.05 -11.07 6.28
CA ILE A 212 -3.74 -12.45 5.91
C ILE A 212 -2.50 -12.52 5.03
N ALA A 213 -2.35 -11.58 4.09
CA ALA A 213 -1.17 -11.50 3.25
C ALA A 213 0.10 -11.29 4.08
N GLU A 214 0.08 -10.32 4.99
CA GLU A 214 1.19 -10.02 5.90
C GLU A 214 1.50 -11.20 6.84
N ALA A 215 0.47 -11.78 7.46
CA ALA A 215 0.62 -12.93 8.33
C ALA A 215 1.22 -14.15 7.59
N SER A 216 0.93 -14.32 6.30
CA SER A 216 1.45 -15.41 5.50
C SER A 216 2.97 -15.39 5.39
N GLU A 217 3.58 -14.21 5.32
CA GLU A 217 5.04 -14.04 5.26
C GLU A 217 5.74 -14.50 6.58
N GLY A 218 5.02 -14.51 7.68
CA GLY A 218 5.51 -14.98 8.98
C GLY A 218 5.61 -16.50 9.12
N ILE A 219 5.04 -17.28 8.21
CA ILE A 219 4.99 -18.74 8.30
C ILE A 219 6.29 -19.34 7.73
N ARG A 220 7.12 -19.93 8.60
CA ARG A 220 8.49 -20.36 8.24
C ARG A 220 8.57 -21.57 7.31
N PHE A 221 7.52 -22.39 7.23
CA PHE A 221 7.51 -23.63 6.43
C PHE A 221 6.84 -23.47 5.07
N ILE A 222 6.52 -22.23 4.67
CA ILE A 222 6.03 -21.91 3.34
C ILE A 222 6.85 -20.80 2.68
N SER A 223 6.69 -20.69 1.37
CA SER A 223 7.00 -19.48 0.59
C SER A 223 5.71 -18.99 -0.05
N VAL A 224 5.42 -17.72 0.07
CA VAL A 224 4.30 -17.08 -0.61
C VAL A 224 4.65 -16.96 -2.10
N ILE A 225 3.76 -17.47 -2.98
CA ILE A 225 3.97 -17.43 -4.43
C ILE A 225 3.52 -16.08 -4.99
N LYS A 226 2.36 -15.61 -4.52
CA LYS A 226 1.79 -14.30 -4.85
C LYS A 226 0.78 -13.89 -3.77
N PRO A 227 0.37 -12.61 -3.73
CA PRO A 227 -0.63 -12.11 -2.80
C PRO A 227 -1.95 -12.89 -2.88
N PRO A 228 -2.74 -12.92 -1.79
CA PRO A 228 -4.08 -13.49 -1.79
C PRO A 228 -4.99 -12.88 -2.85
N GLU A 229 -5.83 -13.69 -3.46
CA GLU A 229 -6.83 -13.25 -4.42
C GLU A 229 -8.24 -13.62 -3.96
N THR A 230 -9.20 -12.75 -4.25
CA THR A 230 -10.60 -12.98 -3.90
C THR A 230 -11.44 -13.09 -5.16
N LEU A 231 -12.16 -14.18 -5.30
CA LEU A 231 -13.14 -14.38 -6.37
C LEU A 231 -14.55 -14.15 -5.82
N PHE A 232 -15.24 -13.18 -6.38
CA PHE A 232 -16.63 -12.90 -6.07
C PHE A 232 -17.53 -13.50 -7.14
N THR A 233 -18.43 -14.36 -6.71
CA THR A 233 -19.57 -14.80 -7.52
C THR A 233 -20.82 -14.01 -7.12
N ARG A 234 -21.97 -14.33 -7.71
CA ARG A 234 -23.24 -13.69 -7.34
C ARG A 234 -23.50 -13.82 -5.84
N ASP A 235 -23.30 -15.01 -5.26
CA ASP A 235 -23.73 -15.34 -3.91
C ASP A 235 -22.60 -15.85 -3.00
N SER A 236 -21.38 -16.02 -3.51
CA SER A 236 -20.25 -16.57 -2.75
C SER A 236 -18.96 -15.76 -2.95
N THR A 237 -18.08 -15.88 -1.97
CA THR A 237 -16.74 -15.24 -1.96
C THR A 237 -15.69 -16.31 -1.66
N PHE A 238 -14.79 -16.57 -2.59
CA PHE A 238 -13.70 -17.53 -2.43
C PHE A 238 -12.39 -16.78 -2.23
N LEU A 239 -11.66 -17.15 -1.18
CA LEU A 239 -10.32 -16.64 -0.91
C LEU A 239 -9.28 -17.65 -1.39
N TYR A 240 -8.42 -17.25 -2.30
CA TYR A 240 -7.28 -18.03 -2.79
C TYR A 240 -6.01 -17.59 -2.10
N LEU A 241 -5.30 -18.54 -1.48
CA LEU A 241 -3.98 -18.37 -0.91
C LEU A 241 -2.99 -19.20 -1.74
N TYR A 242 -1.84 -18.61 -2.08
CA TYR A 242 -0.86 -19.20 -2.98
C TYR A 242 0.43 -19.49 -2.24
N PHE A 243 0.61 -20.74 -1.82
CA PHE A 243 1.75 -21.17 -1.02
C PHE A 243 2.53 -22.28 -1.69
N LYS A 244 3.84 -22.31 -1.46
CA LYS A 244 4.72 -23.43 -1.77
C LYS A 244 5.31 -23.95 -0.47
N LYS A 245 5.30 -25.27 -0.26
CA LYS A 245 5.97 -25.89 0.88
C LYS A 245 7.45 -25.60 0.80
N LYS A 246 8.02 -25.04 1.86
CA LYS A 246 9.45 -24.79 2.02
C LYS A 246 10.05 -25.95 2.81
N GLN A 247 11.05 -26.61 2.24
CA GLN A 247 11.84 -27.58 3.00
C GLN A 247 12.72 -26.81 3.97
N SER A 248 12.55 -27.04 5.27
CA SER A 248 13.27 -26.33 6.34
C SER A 248 13.86 -27.33 7.32
N HIS A 249 14.33 -28.48 6.78
CA HIS A 249 15.05 -29.47 7.58
C HIS A 249 16.53 -29.07 7.65
N ARG A 250 17.11 -29.19 8.82
CA ARG A 250 18.53 -29.00 9.04
C ARG A 250 19.07 -30.22 9.76
N PHE A 251 20.15 -30.74 9.23
CA PHE A 251 20.95 -31.77 9.84
C PHE A 251 22.39 -31.27 9.86
N ASP A 252 23.00 -31.29 11.02
CA ASP A 252 24.39 -30.97 11.24
C ASP A 252 24.94 -31.90 12.30
N GLY A 253 26.14 -32.44 12.09
CA GLY A 253 26.73 -33.33 13.08
C GLY A 253 28.05 -33.88 12.69
N ILE A 254 28.85 -34.17 13.69
CA ILE A 254 30.14 -34.83 13.59
C ILE A 254 30.12 -36.01 14.56
N ALA A 255 30.49 -37.17 14.10
CA ALA A 255 30.70 -38.35 14.95
C ALA A 255 32.13 -38.84 14.77
N SER A 256 32.78 -39.09 15.91
CA SER A 256 34.11 -39.70 15.95
C SER A 256 34.08 -40.88 16.97
N PHE A 257 35.01 -41.80 16.80
CA PHE A 257 35.18 -42.87 17.75
C PHE A 257 36.65 -42.98 18.15
N THR A 258 36.86 -43.27 19.40
CA THR A 258 38.19 -43.50 19.98
C THR A 258 38.18 -44.85 20.70
N THR A 259 39.23 -45.63 20.57
CA THR A 259 39.37 -46.86 21.34
C THR A 259 40.17 -46.56 22.61
N LYS A 260 39.59 -46.93 23.75
CA LYS A 260 40.29 -46.84 25.07
C LYS A 260 41.36 -47.93 25.22
N GLU A 261 42.24 -47.73 26.20
CA GLU A 261 43.26 -48.71 26.56
C GLU A 261 42.68 -50.06 26.94
N ASP A 262 41.46 -50.12 27.48
CA ASP A 262 40.70 -51.32 27.86
C ASP A 262 39.98 -51.98 26.64
N GLY A 263 40.20 -51.50 25.44
CA GLY A 263 39.59 -52.02 24.20
C GLY A 263 38.16 -51.54 23.92
N LYS A 264 37.58 -50.74 24.80
CA LYS A 264 36.23 -50.20 24.58
C LYS A 264 36.22 -49.05 23.59
N ILE A 265 35.25 -49.07 22.68
CA ILE A 265 35.01 -47.98 21.74
C ILE A 265 34.15 -46.90 22.37
N LEU A 266 34.63 -45.67 22.33
CA LEU A 266 33.91 -44.49 22.72
C LEU A 266 33.44 -43.74 21.48
N PHE A 267 32.17 -43.43 21.45
CA PHE A 267 31.61 -42.51 20.48
C PHE A 267 31.57 -41.11 21.08
N ASN A 268 32.20 -40.17 20.36
CA ASN A 268 32.17 -38.75 20.67
C ASN A 268 31.55 -38.01 19.49
N GLY A 269 30.95 -36.85 19.73
CA GLY A 269 30.42 -36.04 18.61
C GLY A 269 29.28 -35.17 19.05
N ASN A 270 28.73 -34.49 18.05
CA ASN A 270 27.52 -33.69 18.17
C ASN A 270 26.56 -34.02 17.04
N LEU A 271 25.30 -33.87 17.32
CA LEU A 271 24.20 -33.99 16.36
C LEU A 271 23.20 -32.89 16.61
N ASP A 272 22.91 -32.06 15.62
CA ASP A 272 21.85 -31.05 15.60
C ASP A 272 20.88 -31.37 14.45
N LEU A 273 19.72 -31.92 14.79
CA LEU A 273 18.67 -32.24 13.84
C LEU A 273 17.48 -31.33 14.09
N LYS A 274 17.04 -30.57 13.09
CA LYS A 274 15.83 -29.76 13.12
C LYS A 274 14.92 -30.15 11.97
N LEU A 275 13.73 -30.65 12.32
CA LEU A 275 12.70 -31.02 11.37
C LEU A 275 11.52 -30.08 11.53
N LYS A 276 11.05 -29.47 10.47
CA LYS A 276 9.92 -28.56 10.46
C LYS A 276 8.85 -29.03 9.52
N ASN A 277 7.61 -29.04 10.02
CA ASN A 277 6.43 -29.35 9.22
C ASN A 277 6.53 -30.64 8.40
N LEU A 278 7.14 -31.68 9.00
CA LEU A 278 7.28 -32.99 8.39
C LEU A 278 5.93 -33.66 8.19
N LEU A 279 5.06 -33.58 9.20
CA LEU A 279 3.72 -34.15 9.25
C LEU A 279 2.63 -33.21 8.70
N ASN A 280 3.01 -32.08 8.09
CA ASN A 280 2.07 -31.06 7.58
C ASN A 280 1.11 -30.49 8.65
N LYS A 281 1.57 -30.35 9.89
CA LYS A 281 0.84 -29.75 11.02
C LYS A 281 1.47 -28.44 11.52
N GLY A 282 2.57 -28.01 10.87
CA GLY A 282 3.34 -26.84 11.29
C GLY A 282 4.23 -27.11 12.49
N GLU A 283 4.48 -28.40 12.84
CA GLU A 283 5.27 -28.82 13.96
C GLU A 283 6.78 -28.60 13.74
N GLU A 284 7.51 -28.39 14.82
CA GLU A 284 8.96 -28.33 14.86
C GLU A 284 9.45 -29.42 15.84
N PHE A 285 10.40 -30.20 15.37
CA PHE A 285 11.11 -31.20 16.16
C PHE A 285 12.60 -30.88 16.12
N GLU A 286 13.21 -30.75 17.29
CA GLU A 286 14.65 -30.52 17.44
C GLU A 286 15.24 -31.60 18.31
N LEU A 287 16.30 -32.26 17.83
CA LEU A 287 17.13 -33.18 18.54
C LEU A 287 18.55 -32.61 18.55
N PHE A 288 19.04 -32.36 19.73
CA PHE A 288 20.42 -32.01 19.98
C PHE A 288 21.07 -33.10 20.83
N TRP A 289 22.18 -33.65 20.39
CA TRP A 289 23.01 -34.56 21.12
C TRP A 289 24.45 -34.10 21.06
N ASN A 290 25.13 -34.12 22.22
CA ASN A 290 26.54 -33.79 22.35
C ASN A 290 27.22 -34.71 23.35
N ARG A 291 28.36 -35.24 22.95
CA ARG A 291 29.23 -36.04 23.84
C ARG A 291 30.66 -35.69 23.55
N ILE A 292 31.35 -35.15 24.56
CA ILE A 292 32.77 -34.82 24.55
C ILE A 292 33.46 -35.70 25.58
N GLU A 293 34.48 -36.43 25.16
CA GLU A 293 35.37 -37.27 25.94
C GLU A 293 34.90 -37.63 27.36
N ASN A 294 34.48 -38.85 27.61
CA ASN A 294 34.21 -39.50 28.88
C ASN A 294 33.39 -38.81 29.96
N GLU A 295 33.21 -37.51 29.97
CA GLU A 295 32.75 -36.77 31.14
C GLU A 295 31.33 -36.24 31.05
N ARG A 296 30.80 -35.92 29.88
CA ARG A 296 29.45 -35.37 29.74
C ARG A 296 28.77 -35.79 28.44
N GLN A 297 27.53 -36.20 28.61
CA GLN A 297 26.62 -36.41 27.50
C GLN A 297 25.39 -35.57 27.71
N GLU A 298 25.04 -34.79 26.68
CA GLU A 298 23.81 -33.99 26.66
C GLU A 298 22.91 -34.51 25.56
N LEU A 299 21.65 -34.76 25.89
CA LEU A 299 20.59 -35.06 24.95
C LEU A 299 19.43 -34.11 25.21
N LYS A 300 19.09 -33.29 24.20
CA LYS A 300 17.95 -32.41 24.29
C LYS A 300 16.98 -32.72 23.17
N LEU A 301 15.75 -33.02 23.54
CA LEU A 301 14.64 -33.26 22.63
C LEU A 301 13.62 -32.14 22.83
N THR A 302 13.29 -31.43 21.77
CA THR A 302 12.25 -30.39 21.78
C THR A 302 11.24 -30.69 20.71
N SER A 303 9.98 -30.74 21.06
CA SER A 303 8.86 -30.84 20.12
C SER A 303 7.92 -29.68 20.34
N LYS A 304 7.63 -28.94 19.29
CA LYS A 304 6.66 -27.85 19.28
C LYS A 304 5.59 -28.19 18.26
N THR A 305 4.38 -28.37 18.72
CA THR A 305 3.22 -28.62 17.85
C THR A 305 2.22 -27.50 18.05
N PRO A 306 2.12 -26.57 17.10
CA PRO A 306 1.11 -25.52 17.19
C PRO A 306 -0.28 -26.12 16.99
N TYR A 307 -1.28 -25.52 17.63
CA TYR A 307 -2.70 -25.85 17.44
C TYR A 307 -3.06 -27.32 17.68
N ILE A 308 -2.56 -27.91 18.78
CA ILE A 308 -2.94 -29.26 19.24
C ILE A 308 -4.48 -29.31 19.36
N PHE A 309 -5.09 -30.36 18.83
CA PHE A 309 -6.56 -30.53 18.78
C PHE A 309 -7.32 -29.35 18.13
N ASN A 310 -6.70 -28.65 17.17
CA ASN A 310 -7.27 -27.45 16.55
C ASN A 310 -7.55 -26.29 17.53
N SER A 311 -6.88 -26.26 18.67
CA SER A 311 -7.00 -25.19 19.67
C SER A 311 -5.90 -24.13 19.51
N LYS A 312 -6.09 -22.98 20.16
CA LYS A 312 -5.08 -21.90 20.27
C LYS A 312 -4.26 -22.01 21.57
N LEU A 313 -4.10 -23.21 22.12
CA LEU A 313 -3.30 -23.44 23.32
C LEU A 313 -1.84 -23.11 23.09
#